data_9407254475f414a003f3817aefa9f4a7
#
_entry.id   9407254475f414a003f3817aefa9f4a7
#
_cell.length_a   1.000
_cell.length_b   1.000
_cell.length_c   1.000
_cell.angle_alpha   90.00
_cell.angle_beta   90.00
_cell.angle_gamma   90.00
#
_symmetry.space_group_name_H-M   'P 1'
#
loop_
_entity.id
_entity.type
_entity.pdbx_description
1 polymer ?
#
loop_
_entity_poly.entity_id
_entity_poly.type
_entity_poly.pdbx_seq_one_letter_code
_entity_poly.pdbx_strand_id
1 'polypeptide(L)'
;VMQANNLIDNIDRLQTEGNTALNYYKGEALSLRALFYFDLVRLYGQPYNYNKASYGVPLVLNTLDASAQPERATVEKTYQQIVSDLTEGQKLMADDKSLHHGYLDYYGNLALQARVKLYMNDYDGALKAAKEIIGSDKYKLYEPEEWCASWSRQYGSESIFEIGIDTQTDLETSSLGFYYMCYGQKKGAM
;
A
#
# COMPACT_ATOMS: atom_id res chain seq x y z
N VAL A 1 7.69 -7.42 -0.54
CA VAL A 1 8.82 -6.72 0.08
C VAL A 1 10.06 -6.79 -0.81
N MET A 2 10.55 -7.99 -1.21
CA MET A 2 11.78 -8.11 -2.01
C MET A 2 11.79 -7.28 -3.31
N GLN A 3 10.70 -7.29 -4.07
CA GLN A 3 10.62 -6.49 -5.30
C GLN A 3 10.72 -4.98 -5.03
N ALA A 4 10.09 -4.51 -3.95
CA ALA A 4 10.20 -3.12 -3.55
C ALA A 4 11.64 -2.77 -3.14
N ASN A 5 12.32 -3.64 -2.37
CA ASN A 5 13.73 -3.43 -2.03
C ASN A 5 14.62 -3.38 -3.27
N ASN A 6 14.45 -4.34 -4.20
CA ASN A 6 15.22 -4.36 -5.45
C ASN A 6 15.04 -3.06 -6.24
N LEU A 7 13.81 -2.55 -6.31
CA LEU A 7 13.55 -1.29 -7.01
C LEU A 7 14.24 -0.11 -6.31
N ILE A 8 14.12 -0.02 -4.99
CA ILE A 8 14.75 1.03 -4.18
C ILE A 8 16.29 0.97 -4.35
N ASP A 9 16.90 -0.20 -4.16
CA ASP A 9 18.36 -0.40 -4.29
C ASP A 9 18.85 -0.03 -5.70
N ASN A 10 18.11 -0.38 -6.75
CA ASN A 10 18.45 -0.03 -8.12
C ASN A 10 18.31 1.47 -8.39
N ILE A 11 17.25 2.12 -7.88
CA ILE A 11 17.09 3.57 -8.01
C ILE A 11 18.25 4.28 -7.31
N ASP A 12 18.60 3.88 -6.08
CA ASP A 12 19.70 4.49 -5.33
C ASP A 12 21.07 4.34 -6.03
N ARG A 13 21.26 3.24 -6.74
CA ARG A 13 22.47 3.02 -7.55
C ARG A 13 22.50 3.85 -8.84
N LEU A 14 21.34 4.09 -9.45
CA LEU A 14 21.24 4.79 -10.74
C LEU A 14 21.11 6.31 -10.57
N GLN A 15 20.61 6.75 -9.43
CA GLN A 15 20.48 8.16 -9.12
C GLN A 15 21.85 8.74 -8.76
N THR A 16 22.33 9.64 -9.61
CA THR A 16 23.51 10.46 -9.31
C THR A 16 23.09 11.71 -8.55
N GLU A 17 24.04 12.34 -7.86
CA GLU A 17 23.78 13.58 -7.12
C GLU A 17 23.12 14.66 -8.00
N GLY A 18 22.00 15.19 -7.55
CA GLY A 18 21.20 16.18 -8.29
C GLY A 18 20.19 15.63 -9.29
N ASN A 19 20.16 14.33 -9.56
CA ASN A 19 19.16 13.70 -10.43
C ASN A 19 17.94 13.24 -9.61
N THR A 20 16.80 13.92 -9.76
CA THR A 20 15.55 13.62 -9.06
C THR A 20 14.53 12.87 -9.90
N ALA A 21 14.88 12.49 -11.14
CA ALA A 21 13.95 11.91 -12.10
C ALA A 21 13.29 10.61 -11.61
N LEU A 22 13.95 9.85 -10.74
CA LEU A 22 13.44 8.59 -10.20
C LEU A 22 12.81 8.71 -8.81
N ASN A 23 12.77 9.92 -8.22
CA ASN A 23 12.25 10.14 -6.86
C ASN A 23 10.81 9.65 -6.70
N TYR A 24 9.96 9.93 -7.69
CA TYR A 24 8.57 9.52 -7.65
C TYR A 24 8.44 7.99 -7.53
N TYR A 25 9.13 7.25 -8.38
CA TYR A 25 9.11 5.78 -8.36
C TYR A 25 9.71 5.19 -7.07
N LYS A 26 10.73 5.86 -6.50
CA LYS A 26 11.25 5.49 -5.19
C LYS A 26 10.22 5.72 -4.09
N GLY A 27 9.49 6.84 -4.15
CA GLY A 27 8.40 7.15 -3.22
C GLY A 27 7.27 6.11 -3.27
N GLU A 28 6.89 5.69 -4.46
CA GLU A 28 5.91 4.62 -4.68
C GLU A 28 6.41 3.27 -4.13
N ALA A 29 7.65 2.89 -4.41
CA ALA A 29 8.26 1.64 -3.92
C ALA A 29 8.34 1.60 -2.38
N LEU A 30 8.69 2.72 -1.73
CA LEU A 30 8.67 2.85 -0.27
C LEU A 30 7.25 2.70 0.27
N SER A 31 6.27 3.32 -0.36
CA SER A 31 4.85 3.22 0.03
C SER A 31 4.32 1.78 -0.10
N LEU A 32 4.68 1.07 -1.17
CA LEU A 32 4.37 -0.35 -1.34
C LEU A 32 5.06 -1.22 -0.29
N ARG A 33 6.33 -0.96 0.03
CA ARG A 33 7.04 -1.67 1.09
C ARG A 33 6.34 -1.50 2.43
N ALA A 34 5.93 -0.28 2.74
CA ALA A 34 5.16 0.02 3.94
C ALA A 34 3.83 -0.73 3.99
N LEU A 35 3.09 -0.77 2.88
CA LEU A 35 1.83 -1.53 2.76
C LEU A 35 2.06 -3.01 3.06
N PHE A 36 3.06 -3.63 2.46
CA PHE A 36 3.37 -5.05 2.70
C PHE A 36 3.78 -5.32 4.14
N TYR A 37 4.60 -4.47 4.75
CA TYR A 37 4.95 -4.61 6.16
C TYR A 37 3.75 -4.40 7.08
N PHE A 38 2.86 -3.48 6.75
CA PHE A 38 1.64 -3.26 7.50
C PHE A 38 0.72 -4.48 7.46
N ASP A 39 0.55 -5.11 6.31
CA ASP A 39 -0.22 -6.35 6.20
C ASP A 39 0.44 -7.50 6.95
N LEU A 40 1.74 -7.68 6.81
CA LEU A 40 2.49 -8.73 7.50
C LEU A 40 2.42 -8.57 9.02
N VAL A 41 2.62 -7.36 9.56
CA VAL A 41 2.60 -7.16 11.02
C VAL A 41 1.20 -7.33 11.61
N ARG A 42 0.14 -7.00 10.86
CA ARG A 42 -1.24 -7.24 11.29
C ARG A 42 -1.60 -8.73 11.33
N LEU A 43 -1.04 -9.52 10.42
CA LEU A 43 -1.29 -10.96 10.34
C LEU A 43 -0.44 -11.78 11.31
N TYR A 44 0.80 -11.38 11.57
CA TYR A 44 1.78 -12.19 12.28
C TYR A 44 2.32 -11.57 13.57
N GLY A 45 1.95 -10.33 13.88
CA GLY A 45 2.31 -9.62 15.10
C GLY A 45 1.12 -9.45 16.04
N GLN A 46 1.41 -8.98 17.25
CA GLN A 46 0.37 -8.52 18.18
C GLN A 46 -0.15 -7.14 17.74
N PRO A 47 -1.40 -6.78 18.11
CA PRO A 47 -1.87 -5.42 17.89
C PRO A 47 -0.94 -4.39 18.54
N TYR A 48 -0.67 -3.29 17.81
CA TYR A 48 0.29 -2.26 18.23
C TYR A 48 0.07 -1.76 19.66
N ASN A 49 -1.21 -1.50 20.01
CA ASN A 49 -1.58 -0.97 21.32
C ASN A 49 -1.70 -2.02 22.43
N TYR A 50 -1.57 -3.30 22.10
CA TYR A 50 -1.60 -4.38 23.06
C TYR A 50 -0.18 -4.67 23.61
N ASN A 51 0.80 -4.89 22.75
CA ASN A 51 2.18 -5.13 23.16
C ASN A 51 3.17 -4.76 22.06
N LYS A 52 3.70 -3.55 22.14
CA LYS A 52 4.69 -3.01 21.18
C LYS A 52 6.02 -3.76 21.19
N ALA A 53 6.40 -4.33 22.34
CA ALA A 53 7.67 -5.04 22.52
C ALA A 53 7.62 -6.48 22.02
N SER A 54 6.43 -7.02 21.72
CA SER A 54 6.28 -8.38 21.19
C SER A 54 6.95 -8.52 19.82
N TYR A 55 7.18 -9.77 19.41
CA TYR A 55 7.72 -10.07 18.09
C TYR A 55 6.76 -9.61 16.98
N GLY A 56 7.27 -8.76 16.10
CA GLY A 56 6.65 -8.38 14.84
C GLY A 56 7.05 -9.31 13.71
N VAL A 57 7.62 -8.77 12.65
CA VAL A 57 8.09 -9.51 11.47
C VAL A 57 9.57 -9.25 11.19
N PRO A 58 10.27 -10.09 10.42
CA PRO A 58 11.61 -9.76 9.97
C PRO A 58 11.60 -8.49 9.13
N LEU A 59 12.41 -7.49 9.52
CA LEU A 59 12.58 -6.26 8.74
C LEU A 59 13.75 -6.43 7.79
N VAL A 60 13.44 -6.61 6.51
CA VAL A 60 14.39 -6.73 5.42
C VAL A 60 14.26 -5.49 4.55
N LEU A 61 15.24 -4.59 4.61
CA LEU A 61 15.20 -3.28 3.96
C LEU A 61 16.05 -3.20 2.70
N ASN A 62 16.89 -4.20 2.47
CA ASN A 62 17.77 -4.31 1.30
C ASN A 62 17.60 -5.69 0.67
N THR A 63 18.15 -5.87 -0.51
CA THR A 63 18.26 -7.18 -1.13
C THR A 63 19.19 -8.08 -0.31
N LEU A 64 18.70 -9.24 0.09
CA LEU A 64 19.46 -10.21 0.89
C LEU A 64 19.97 -11.37 0.03
N ASP A 65 21.09 -11.95 0.45
CA ASP A 65 21.56 -13.23 -0.06
C ASP A 65 20.60 -14.37 0.31
N ALA A 66 20.59 -15.42 -0.52
CA ALA A 66 19.70 -16.58 -0.32
C ALA A 66 19.94 -17.33 1.00
N SER A 67 21.13 -17.19 1.61
CA SER A 67 21.49 -17.80 2.89
C SER A 67 21.13 -16.95 4.11
N ALA A 68 20.67 -15.72 3.92
CA ALA A 68 20.36 -14.81 5.01
C ALA A 68 19.15 -15.29 5.84
N GLN A 69 19.26 -15.23 7.15
CA GLN A 69 18.20 -15.58 8.10
C GLN A 69 17.90 -14.37 9.00
N PRO A 70 17.09 -13.39 8.51
CA PRO A 70 16.80 -12.20 9.28
C PRO A 70 15.94 -12.53 10.50
N GLU A 71 16.29 -11.96 11.65
CA GLU A 71 15.54 -12.08 12.89
C GLU A 71 14.26 -11.23 12.83
N ARG A 72 13.26 -11.65 13.65
CA ARG A 72 12.04 -10.87 13.81
C ARG A 72 12.33 -9.58 14.60
N ALA A 73 11.93 -8.46 14.06
CA ALA A 73 11.91 -7.19 14.80
C ALA A 73 10.72 -7.16 15.78
N THR A 74 10.68 -6.16 16.65
CA THR A 74 9.50 -5.92 17.46
C THR A 74 8.38 -5.29 16.64
N VAL A 75 7.14 -5.40 17.14
CA VAL A 75 5.98 -4.69 16.56
C VAL A 75 6.27 -3.20 16.46
N GLU A 76 6.81 -2.59 17.51
CA GLU A 76 7.15 -1.16 17.53
C GLU A 76 8.13 -0.79 16.41
N LYS A 77 9.24 -1.53 16.27
CA LYS A 77 10.22 -1.29 15.20
C LYS A 77 9.62 -1.46 13.81
N THR A 78 8.71 -2.43 13.65
CA THR A 78 8.02 -2.64 12.37
C THR A 78 7.14 -1.44 12.01
N TYR A 79 6.35 -0.93 12.95
CA TYR A 79 5.52 0.26 12.70
C TYR A 79 6.35 1.53 12.51
N GLN A 80 7.47 1.68 13.24
CA GLN A 80 8.39 2.79 12.99
C GLN A 80 8.95 2.77 11.56
N GLN A 81 9.31 1.61 11.05
CA GLN A 81 9.77 1.47 9.66
C GLN A 81 8.65 1.79 8.66
N ILE A 82 7.43 1.31 8.90
CA ILE A 82 6.26 1.61 8.06
C ILE A 82 6.03 3.14 7.98
N VAL A 83 6.03 3.81 9.12
CA VAL A 83 5.85 5.28 9.16
C VAL A 83 6.99 6.02 8.48
N SER A 84 8.23 5.55 8.66
CA SER A 84 9.40 6.11 8.00
C SER A 84 9.29 6.00 6.48
N ASP A 85 8.97 4.82 5.95
CA ASP A 85 8.80 4.58 4.52
C ASP A 85 7.68 5.45 3.92
N LEU A 86 6.55 5.56 4.62
CA LEU A 86 5.42 6.39 4.16
C LEU A 86 5.77 7.88 4.17
N THR A 87 6.48 8.35 5.19
CA THR A 87 6.86 9.76 5.30
C THR A 87 7.86 10.14 4.21
N GLU A 88 8.87 9.31 3.98
CA GLU A 88 9.84 9.57 2.92
C GLU A 88 9.21 9.40 1.54
N GLY A 89 8.36 8.38 1.36
CA GLY A 89 7.60 8.18 0.12
C GLY A 89 6.73 9.37 -0.23
N GLN A 90 5.98 9.92 0.74
CA GLN A 90 5.18 11.13 0.54
C GLN A 90 6.04 12.32 0.09
N LYS A 91 7.19 12.53 0.75
CA LYS A 91 8.11 13.62 0.43
C LYS A 91 8.65 13.51 -0.99
N LEU A 92 9.04 12.30 -1.41
CA LEU A 92 9.58 12.04 -2.75
C LEU A 92 8.54 12.20 -3.87
N MET A 93 7.25 12.03 -3.56
CA MET A 93 6.13 12.19 -4.51
C MET A 93 5.47 13.58 -4.45
N ALA A 94 5.95 14.49 -3.59
CA ALA A 94 5.26 15.76 -3.32
C ALA A 94 5.15 16.69 -4.52
N ASP A 95 6.07 16.59 -5.49
CA ASP A 95 6.12 17.43 -6.69
C ASP A 95 5.09 16.99 -7.75
N ASP A 96 4.63 15.75 -7.70
CA ASP A 96 3.57 15.24 -8.59
C ASP A 96 2.41 14.67 -7.77
N LYS A 97 1.35 15.44 -7.69
CA LYS A 97 0.08 15.08 -7.05
C LYS A 97 -1.01 14.72 -8.07
N SER A 98 -0.62 14.24 -9.23
CA SER A 98 -1.55 13.70 -10.23
C SER A 98 -2.16 12.39 -9.72
N LEU A 99 -3.34 12.04 -10.24
CA LEU A 99 -3.96 10.74 -9.96
C LEU A 99 -3.36 9.70 -10.92
N HIS A 100 -2.81 8.65 -10.36
CA HIS A 100 -2.25 7.53 -11.11
C HIS A 100 -3.02 6.25 -10.79
N HIS A 101 -4.10 6.00 -11.53
CA HIS A 101 -4.95 4.83 -11.32
C HIS A 101 -4.16 3.53 -11.41
N GLY A 102 -4.37 2.66 -10.43
CA GLY A 102 -3.66 1.38 -10.32
C GLY A 102 -2.29 1.47 -9.65
N TYR A 103 -1.82 2.66 -9.31
CA TYR A 103 -0.55 2.90 -8.63
C TYR A 103 -0.76 3.50 -7.24
N LEU A 104 0.18 3.25 -6.34
CA LEU A 104 0.14 3.83 -4.99
C LEU A 104 0.77 5.23 -5.01
N ASP A 105 0.01 6.16 -5.54
CA ASP A 105 0.40 7.56 -5.72
C ASP A 105 0.48 8.36 -4.41
N TYR A 106 0.65 9.69 -4.52
CA TYR A 106 0.73 10.58 -3.37
C TYR A 106 -0.48 10.45 -2.43
N TYR A 107 -1.68 10.37 -2.97
CA TYR A 107 -2.91 10.26 -2.16
C TYR A 107 -3.14 8.85 -1.64
N GLY A 108 -2.74 7.83 -2.38
CA GLY A 108 -2.69 6.45 -1.91
C GLY A 108 -1.76 6.29 -0.71
N ASN A 109 -0.60 6.95 -0.74
CA ASN A 109 0.32 7.02 0.41
C ASN A 109 -0.36 7.69 1.62
N LEU A 110 -1.02 8.85 1.44
CA LEU A 110 -1.73 9.54 2.52
C LEU A 110 -2.86 8.68 3.12
N ALA A 111 -3.62 7.98 2.28
CA ALA A 111 -4.67 7.08 2.75
C ALA A 111 -4.09 5.94 3.60
N LEU A 112 -2.95 5.39 3.18
CA LEU A 112 -2.24 4.37 3.95
C LEU A 112 -1.67 4.96 5.25
N GLN A 113 -1.13 6.17 5.25
CA GLN A 113 -0.70 6.86 6.47
C GLN A 113 -1.87 7.03 7.45
N ALA A 114 -3.03 7.50 6.98
CA ALA A 114 -4.20 7.65 7.82
C ALA A 114 -4.58 6.32 8.50
N ARG A 115 -4.61 5.23 7.73
CA ARG A 115 -4.91 3.88 8.23
C ARG A 115 -3.87 3.39 9.24
N VAL A 116 -2.59 3.48 8.93
CA VAL A 116 -1.50 3.04 9.83
C VAL A 116 -1.53 3.82 11.15
N LYS A 117 -1.67 5.13 11.08
CA LYS A 117 -1.74 6.00 12.28
C LYS A 117 -2.97 5.71 13.13
N LEU A 118 -4.11 5.38 12.51
CA LEU A 118 -5.30 4.94 13.22
C LEU A 118 -5.03 3.66 14.04
N TYR A 119 -4.34 2.67 13.45
CA TYR A 119 -3.93 1.45 14.16
C TYR A 119 -2.94 1.70 15.29
N MET A 120 -2.18 2.79 15.20
CA MET A 120 -1.25 3.22 16.25
C MET A 120 -1.91 4.07 17.35
N ASN A 121 -3.20 4.42 17.24
CA ASN A 121 -3.93 5.42 18.03
C ASN A 121 -3.36 6.84 17.89
N ASP A 122 -2.61 7.14 16.81
CA ASP A 122 -2.23 8.48 16.43
C ASP A 122 -3.39 9.13 15.65
N TYR A 123 -4.44 9.51 16.38
CA TYR A 123 -5.66 10.07 15.77
C TYR A 123 -5.42 11.43 15.13
N ASP A 124 -4.55 12.24 15.69
CA ASP A 124 -4.22 13.56 15.13
C ASP A 124 -3.46 13.42 13.79
N GLY A 125 -2.51 12.50 13.74
CA GLY A 125 -1.80 12.19 12.51
C GLY A 125 -2.69 11.56 11.44
N ALA A 126 -3.62 10.68 11.84
CA ALA A 126 -4.59 10.09 10.92
C ALA A 126 -5.54 11.17 10.36
N LEU A 127 -6.05 12.05 11.23
CA LEU A 127 -6.92 13.16 10.86
C LEU A 127 -6.24 14.13 9.89
N LYS A 128 -4.96 14.45 10.12
CA LYS A 128 -4.18 15.32 9.25
C LYS A 128 -4.08 14.74 7.84
N ALA A 129 -3.73 13.45 7.71
CA ALA A 129 -3.62 12.79 6.42
C ALA A 129 -4.98 12.72 5.69
N ALA A 130 -6.05 12.36 6.40
CA ALA A 130 -7.40 12.32 5.84
C ALA A 130 -7.88 13.70 5.38
N LYS A 131 -7.64 14.76 6.16
CA LYS A 131 -8.00 16.13 5.77
C LYS A 131 -7.28 16.61 4.53
N GLU A 132 -6.03 16.20 4.32
CA GLU A 132 -5.29 16.57 3.11
C GLU A 132 -5.89 15.92 1.86
N ILE A 133 -6.34 14.66 1.96
CA ILE A 133 -7.05 13.98 0.86
C ILE A 133 -8.38 14.68 0.57
N ILE A 134 -9.20 14.93 1.59
CA ILE A 134 -10.51 15.58 1.44
C ILE A 134 -10.35 16.99 0.85
N GLY A 135 -9.39 17.76 1.35
CA GLY A 135 -9.13 19.12 0.89
C GLY A 135 -8.53 19.21 -0.52
N SER A 136 -8.15 18.09 -1.13
CA SER A 136 -7.67 18.05 -2.50
C SER A 136 -8.79 18.17 -3.55
N ASP A 137 -10.05 17.91 -3.17
CA ASP A 137 -11.22 17.85 -4.05
C ASP A 137 -11.10 16.86 -5.24
N LYS A 138 -10.16 15.91 -5.14
CA LYS A 138 -9.91 14.93 -6.22
C LYS A 138 -10.78 13.70 -6.14
N TYR A 139 -11.38 13.46 -4.98
CA TYR A 139 -12.23 12.30 -4.72
C TYR A 139 -13.62 12.76 -4.33
N LYS A 140 -14.63 12.05 -4.83
CA LYS A 140 -16.02 12.37 -4.58
C LYS A 140 -16.77 11.11 -4.19
N LEU A 141 -17.53 11.19 -3.09
CA LEU A 141 -18.41 10.10 -2.67
C LEU A 141 -19.50 9.85 -3.71
N TYR A 142 -19.87 8.58 -3.90
CA TYR A 142 -20.99 8.22 -4.75
C TYR A 142 -22.32 8.70 -4.16
N GLU A 143 -23.20 9.16 -5.01
CA GLU A 143 -24.60 9.34 -4.62
C GLU A 143 -25.25 7.95 -4.41
N PRO A 144 -26.29 7.86 -3.55
CA PRO A 144 -26.95 6.58 -3.24
C PRO A 144 -27.40 5.80 -4.48
N GLU A 145 -27.82 6.50 -5.52
CA GLU A 145 -28.30 5.94 -6.81
C GLU A 145 -27.17 5.33 -7.62
N GLU A 146 -25.94 5.80 -7.45
CA GLU A 146 -24.76 5.33 -8.17
C GLU A 146 -24.11 4.10 -7.49
N TRP A 147 -24.43 3.84 -6.23
CA TRP A 147 -23.78 2.84 -5.39
C TRP A 147 -23.78 1.44 -6.02
N CYS A 148 -24.93 0.97 -6.50
CA CYS A 148 -25.00 -0.37 -7.12
C CYS A 148 -24.18 -0.46 -8.42
N ALA A 149 -24.16 0.61 -9.23
CA ALA A 149 -23.39 0.65 -10.47
C ALA A 149 -21.88 0.79 -10.25
N SER A 150 -21.46 1.33 -9.11
CA SER A 150 -20.04 1.51 -8.80
C SER A 150 -19.28 0.20 -8.65
N TRP A 151 -19.95 -0.88 -8.22
CA TRP A 151 -19.35 -2.21 -8.04
C TRP A 151 -18.87 -2.87 -9.33
N SER A 152 -19.33 -2.41 -10.48
CA SER A 152 -18.87 -2.88 -11.80
C SER A 152 -17.84 -1.97 -12.45
N ARG A 153 -17.40 -0.92 -11.78
CA ARG A 153 -16.43 0.06 -12.28
C ARG A 153 -15.11 -0.07 -11.55
N GLN A 154 -14.03 -0.02 -12.29
CA GLN A 154 -12.69 0.18 -11.71
C GLN A 154 -12.38 1.68 -11.66
N TYR A 155 -11.58 2.07 -10.69
CA TYR A 155 -11.08 3.45 -10.53
C TYR A 155 -12.20 4.49 -10.45
N GLY A 156 -13.22 4.20 -9.67
CA GLY A 156 -14.34 5.11 -9.47
C GLY A 156 -13.96 6.35 -8.65
N SER A 157 -14.88 7.29 -8.54
CA SER A 157 -14.64 8.60 -7.90
C SER A 157 -14.27 8.53 -6.41
N GLU A 158 -14.60 7.45 -5.71
CA GLU A 158 -14.22 7.21 -4.31
C GLU A 158 -12.89 6.45 -4.19
N SER A 159 -12.40 5.83 -5.27
CA SER A 159 -11.24 4.96 -5.22
C SER A 159 -9.96 5.78 -5.14
N ILE A 160 -9.27 5.71 -3.99
CA ILE A 160 -7.97 6.36 -3.79
C ILE A 160 -6.85 5.47 -4.30
N PHE A 161 -6.90 4.17 -3.97
CA PHE A 161 -5.99 3.17 -4.47
C PHE A 161 -6.75 1.87 -4.71
N GLU A 162 -6.61 1.33 -5.89
CA GLU A 162 -7.26 0.11 -6.33
C GLU A 162 -6.34 -0.67 -7.25
N ILE A 163 -6.23 -1.96 -7.02
CA ILE A 163 -5.48 -2.85 -7.90
C ILE A 163 -6.35 -3.13 -9.12
N GLY A 164 -5.88 -2.71 -10.28
CA GLY A 164 -6.54 -3.02 -11.55
C GLY A 164 -6.57 -4.52 -11.81
N ILE A 165 -7.71 -5.03 -12.18
CA ILE A 165 -7.88 -6.43 -12.54
C ILE A 165 -8.35 -6.50 -13.99
N ASP A 166 -7.54 -7.12 -14.85
CA ASP A 166 -7.97 -7.48 -16.19
C ASP A 166 -8.78 -8.76 -16.13
N THR A 167 -10.06 -8.67 -16.52
CA THR A 167 -10.98 -9.80 -16.47
C THR A 167 -10.60 -10.96 -17.40
N GLN A 168 -9.77 -10.70 -18.42
CA GLN A 168 -9.33 -11.71 -19.37
C GLN A 168 -8.06 -12.42 -18.93
N THR A 169 -7.14 -11.72 -18.26
CA THR A 169 -5.82 -12.24 -17.91
C THR A 169 -5.65 -12.55 -16.43
N ASP A 170 -6.37 -11.84 -15.55
CA ASP A 170 -6.12 -11.91 -14.10
C ASP A 170 -7.15 -12.75 -13.35
N LEU A 171 -8.33 -13.01 -13.94
CA LEU A 171 -9.43 -13.76 -13.32
C LEU A 171 -9.39 -15.27 -13.63
N GLU A 172 -8.21 -15.85 -13.63
CA GLU A 172 -8.05 -17.30 -13.79
C GLU A 172 -8.39 -18.06 -12.49
N THR A 173 -8.00 -19.33 -12.44
CA THR A 173 -8.26 -20.26 -11.33
C THR A 173 -7.73 -19.81 -9.97
N SER A 174 -6.89 -18.78 -9.91
CA SER A 174 -6.34 -18.22 -8.68
C SER A 174 -7.18 -17.09 -8.06
N SER A 175 -8.27 -16.66 -8.70
CA SER A 175 -9.12 -15.59 -8.17
C SER A 175 -9.99 -16.06 -7.01
N LEU A 176 -10.29 -15.15 -6.07
CA LEU A 176 -11.23 -15.42 -4.99
C LEU A 176 -12.59 -15.85 -5.51
N GLY A 177 -13.08 -15.21 -6.59
CA GLY A 177 -14.33 -15.59 -7.24
C GLY A 177 -14.36 -17.05 -7.71
N PHE A 178 -13.24 -17.54 -8.23
CA PHE A 178 -13.14 -18.95 -8.63
C PHE A 178 -13.29 -19.91 -7.44
N TYR A 179 -12.69 -19.61 -6.29
CA TYR A 179 -12.77 -20.48 -5.10
C TYR A 179 -14.14 -20.45 -4.43
N TYR A 180 -14.85 -19.33 -4.49
CA TYR A 180 -16.15 -19.18 -3.83
C TYR A 180 -17.35 -19.40 -4.77
N MET A 181 -17.16 -19.58 -6.08
CA MET A 181 -18.23 -19.95 -6.99
C MET A 181 -18.77 -21.34 -6.69
N CYS A 182 -20.09 -21.47 -6.63
CA CYS A 182 -20.77 -22.77 -6.62
C CYS A 182 -20.42 -23.57 -7.88
N TYR A 183 -20.24 -24.88 -7.74
CA TYR A 183 -19.81 -25.78 -8.81
C TYR A 183 -20.70 -25.70 -10.07
N GLY A 184 -22.01 -25.45 -9.91
CA GLY A 184 -22.93 -25.26 -11.00
C GLY A 184 -22.78 -23.98 -11.80
N GLN A 185 -22.19 -22.92 -11.16
CA GLN A 185 -21.94 -21.64 -11.84
C GLN A 185 -20.63 -21.63 -12.64
N LYS A 186 -19.69 -22.52 -12.30
CA LYS A 186 -18.44 -22.69 -13.06
C LYS A 186 -18.66 -23.18 -14.49
N LYS A 187 -19.76 -23.89 -14.77
CA LYS A 187 -20.09 -24.39 -16.11
C LYS A 187 -20.75 -23.35 -17.03
N GLY A 188 -21.21 -22.23 -16.47
CA GLY A 188 -21.83 -21.16 -17.25
C GLY A 188 -20.90 -20.03 -17.60
N ALA A 189 -19.64 -20.06 -17.09
CA ALA A 189 -18.62 -19.03 -17.30
C ALA A 189 -17.53 -19.48 -18.30
N MET A 190 -17.73 -20.59 -18.98
CA MET A 190 -16.87 -21.05 -20.10
C MET A 190 -17.58 -20.83 -21.44
#